data_2d1b29a447bef88907ea308f5b73020c
#
_entry.id   2d1b29a447bef88907ea308f5b73020c
#
_cell.length_a   1.000
_cell.length_b   1.000
_cell.length_c   1.000
_cell.angle_alpha   90.00
_cell.angle_beta   90.00
_cell.angle_gamma   90.00
#
_symmetry.space_group_name_H-M   'P 1'
#
loop_
_entity.id
_entity.type
_entity.pdbx_description
1 polymer ?
#
loop_
_entity_poly.entity_id
_entity_poly.type
_entity_poly.pdbx_seq_one_letter_code
_entity_poly.pdbx_strand_id
1 'polypeptide(L)'
;MPLSEIVNVQITKETQTVSEAGFGTLMILGTHKRFNDRIRQYSNMQGVAEDFEPTDPEYVAAQAAFSQAISPQFVDIGRRTVNNARIDVETALAANDYTVTINGNDNTITSTNTAQQSVVTLSTAFITGNTTSIAINGGSPFSVPFNTDQATTMADIATAIELQPNIISAGISGVGSLILSINSTPNDNGLVTTFTTTGGASQPTRTIVNSPQPTSEASIANLLVDEINSNSLGVTATQADPADGFFTLAANVSGVPYTLAVSTTIPNPDAARVFINAAEPNQTYVLTINSRQFAYTTDTTIQTNEQIAAALVAQVNLASITVTANDNMDGTFELISTVDGVTFVVSVSDSIMSVEWGLIINPYTASDTVANDLDAIDNLNPDWYALALTERTSATVQAAAAWVEARVKIFGTCSADPNIINQAVGVDTTSIAAILNNLGYVRTFVLYHLDANTDFPECAWFGNCLPLTPGSETWKFKTLNGIAYSDLTTTQSLNCRNKKANTYEFIGGVGITREGTMAQGEFIDIVRGVDWLTSTIQSYVYSVLVNLPKVPYTDSGITSIEAQIRKALQLGVDNNFIAPEPPFTVTVPRAASVPSIDKANRILRNVKFQATLAGAIHAVEIFGTVTV
;
A
#
# COMPACT_ATOMS: atom_id res chain seq x y z
N MET A 1 42.58 20.91 -52.60
CA MET A 1 41.68 20.03 -51.89
C MET A 1 42.02 20.07 -50.40
N PRO A 2 41.07 20.36 -49.52
CA PRO A 2 41.35 20.30 -48.08
C PRO A 2 41.62 18.87 -47.66
N LEU A 3 42.52 18.70 -46.70
CA LEU A 3 42.97 17.39 -46.21
C LEU A 3 41.80 16.49 -45.73
N SER A 4 40.68 17.10 -45.29
CA SER A 4 39.44 16.45 -44.92
C SER A 4 38.68 15.73 -46.05
N GLU A 5 38.98 16.02 -47.30
CA GLU A 5 38.45 15.27 -48.46
C GLU A 5 39.20 13.95 -48.69
N ILE A 6 40.42 13.86 -48.15
CA ILE A 6 41.26 12.67 -48.31
C ILE A 6 41.26 11.82 -47.05
N VAL A 7 41.15 12.44 -45.85
CA VAL A 7 41.08 11.76 -44.54
C VAL A 7 40.01 12.40 -43.72
N ASN A 8 38.88 11.71 -43.58
CA ASN A 8 37.78 12.09 -42.69
C ASN A 8 37.94 11.33 -41.37
N VAL A 9 38.33 12.03 -40.30
CA VAL A 9 38.44 11.46 -38.95
C VAL A 9 37.20 11.89 -38.19
N GLN A 10 36.26 10.98 -37.99
CA GLN A 10 35.16 11.14 -37.01
C GLN A 10 35.61 10.48 -35.70
N ILE A 11 35.86 11.30 -34.70
CA ILE A 11 36.15 10.83 -33.34
C ILE A 11 34.82 10.90 -32.57
N THR A 12 34.14 9.77 -32.41
CA THR A 12 33.05 9.62 -31.49
C THR A 12 33.61 9.23 -30.12
N LYS A 13 33.59 10.12 -29.17
CA LYS A 13 33.97 9.81 -27.80
C LYS A 13 32.71 9.28 -27.11
N GLU A 14 32.64 7.97 -26.93
CA GLU A 14 31.64 7.38 -26.00
C GLU A 14 32.08 7.71 -24.58
N THR A 15 31.49 8.73 -24.01
CA THR A 15 31.56 9.01 -22.58
C THR A 15 30.41 8.28 -21.91
N GLN A 16 30.72 7.39 -20.96
CA GLN A 16 29.69 6.86 -20.07
C GLN A 16 29.21 8.02 -19.21
N THR A 17 27.92 8.37 -19.37
CA THR A 17 27.25 9.34 -18.49
C THR A 17 26.95 8.63 -17.17
N VAL A 18 27.42 9.21 -16.07
CA VAL A 18 26.99 8.82 -14.74
C VAL A 18 25.60 9.43 -14.52
N SER A 19 24.62 8.62 -14.11
CA SER A 19 23.29 9.10 -13.77
C SER A 19 23.40 10.13 -12.64
N GLU A 20 22.78 11.28 -12.81
CA GLU A 20 22.63 12.25 -11.73
C GLU A 20 21.49 11.79 -10.81
N ALA A 21 21.62 12.05 -9.50
CA ALA A 21 20.57 11.74 -8.53
C ALA A 21 19.28 12.53 -8.87
N GLY A 22 18.12 11.94 -8.63
CA GLY A 22 16.81 12.49 -9.00
C GLY A 22 16.35 13.67 -8.14
N PHE A 23 17.16 14.73 -8.00
CA PHE A 23 16.90 15.91 -7.14
C PHE A 23 15.60 16.68 -7.46
N GLY A 24 15.00 16.43 -8.62
CA GLY A 24 13.75 17.04 -9.06
C GLY A 24 12.50 16.17 -8.85
N THR A 25 12.63 14.95 -8.37
CA THR A 25 11.53 13.98 -8.27
C THR A 25 10.95 13.95 -6.86
N LEU A 26 9.63 14.13 -6.77
CA LEU A 26 8.83 13.94 -5.56
C LEU A 26 8.29 12.51 -5.54
N MET A 27 8.49 11.81 -4.42
CA MET A 27 7.83 10.56 -4.07
C MET A 27 6.65 10.86 -3.14
N ILE A 28 5.45 10.45 -3.52
CA ILE A 28 4.25 10.46 -2.69
C ILE A 28 3.99 9.03 -2.23
N LEU A 29 4.13 8.75 -0.95
CA LEU A 29 3.87 7.43 -0.39
C LEU A 29 2.45 7.38 0.17
N GLY A 30 1.63 6.51 -0.38
CA GLY A 30 0.24 6.37 0.02
C GLY A 30 -0.20 4.92 0.18
N THR A 31 -1.43 4.81 0.64
CA THR A 31 -2.11 3.56 0.87
C THR A 31 -3.23 3.40 -0.14
N HIS A 32 -2.98 2.67 -1.19
CA HIS A 32 -3.98 2.46 -2.24
C HIS A 32 -3.94 1.03 -2.79
N LYS A 33 -4.98 0.66 -3.52
CA LYS A 33 -5.10 -0.62 -4.25
C LYS A 33 -5.25 -0.41 -5.76
N ARG A 34 -4.87 0.78 -6.27
CA ARG A 34 -5.09 1.17 -7.66
C ARG A 34 -4.20 0.39 -8.63
N PHE A 35 -3.00 0.01 -8.18
CA PHE A 35 -2.08 -0.84 -8.94
C PHE A 35 -1.31 -1.80 -8.00
N ASN A 36 -0.75 -2.86 -8.56
CA ASN A 36 -0.01 -3.87 -7.81
C ASN A 36 1.48 -3.53 -7.63
N ASP A 37 2.04 -2.69 -8.50
CA ASP A 37 3.42 -2.24 -8.43
C ASP A 37 3.69 -1.49 -7.12
N ARG A 38 4.95 -1.50 -6.66
CA ARG A 38 5.31 -0.75 -5.43
C ARG A 38 5.48 0.73 -5.69
N ILE A 39 5.75 1.12 -6.94
CA ILE A 39 5.98 2.49 -7.35
C ILE A 39 5.62 2.64 -8.83
N ARG A 40 5.00 3.77 -9.17
CA ARG A 40 4.78 4.24 -10.54
C ARG A 40 5.19 5.68 -10.68
N GLN A 41 5.81 6.00 -11.83
CA GLN A 41 6.22 7.34 -12.18
C GLN A 41 5.22 7.98 -13.14
N TYR A 42 4.88 9.24 -12.87
CA TYR A 42 3.95 10.04 -13.66
C TYR A 42 4.61 11.34 -14.11
N SER A 43 4.35 11.74 -15.35
CA SER A 43 4.86 12.98 -15.93
C SER A 43 3.83 14.12 -16.00
N ASN A 44 2.58 13.82 -15.68
CA ASN A 44 1.47 14.79 -15.71
C ASN A 44 0.23 14.20 -15.00
N MET A 45 -0.78 15.07 -14.79
CA MET A 45 -2.04 14.66 -14.15
C MET A 45 -2.91 13.75 -15.00
N GLN A 46 -2.75 13.72 -16.32
CA GLN A 46 -3.51 12.79 -17.17
C GLN A 46 -3.10 11.34 -16.86
N GLY A 47 -1.80 11.08 -16.72
CA GLY A 47 -1.32 9.75 -16.32
C GLY A 47 -1.78 9.36 -14.90
N VAL A 48 -1.80 10.32 -13.96
CA VAL A 48 -2.32 10.05 -12.60
C VAL A 48 -3.81 9.70 -12.65
N ALA A 49 -4.60 10.37 -13.48
CA ALA A 49 -6.03 10.12 -13.63
C ALA A 49 -6.38 8.77 -14.29
N GLU A 50 -5.41 8.10 -14.92
CA GLU A 50 -5.61 6.74 -15.43
C GLU A 50 -5.66 5.70 -14.29
N ASP A 51 -4.99 5.97 -13.17
CA ASP A 51 -4.90 5.05 -12.04
C ASP A 51 -5.73 5.52 -10.83
N PHE A 52 -5.89 6.83 -10.60
CA PHE A 52 -6.48 7.41 -9.39
C PHE A 52 -7.71 8.25 -9.67
N GLU A 53 -8.69 8.19 -8.78
CA GLU A 53 -9.85 9.08 -8.80
C GLU A 53 -9.51 10.45 -8.22
N PRO A 54 -10.22 11.53 -8.62
CA PRO A 54 -9.97 12.89 -8.12
C PRO A 54 -10.10 13.06 -6.59
N THR A 55 -10.75 12.11 -5.92
CA THR A 55 -10.94 12.08 -4.46
C THR A 55 -9.85 11.30 -3.72
N ASP A 56 -9.00 10.57 -4.44
CA ASP A 56 -7.91 9.82 -3.82
C ASP A 56 -6.84 10.77 -3.27
N PRO A 57 -6.32 10.55 -2.06
CA PRO A 57 -5.29 11.40 -1.48
C PRO A 57 -4.04 11.54 -2.35
N GLU A 58 -3.63 10.46 -3.03
CA GLU A 58 -2.50 10.43 -3.96
C GLU A 58 -2.73 11.32 -5.18
N TYR A 59 -3.97 11.32 -5.70
CA TYR A 59 -4.36 12.22 -6.80
C TYR A 59 -4.25 13.68 -6.39
N VAL A 60 -4.82 14.05 -5.23
CA VAL A 60 -4.80 15.42 -4.73
C VAL A 60 -3.38 15.89 -4.44
N ALA A 61 -2.55 15.02 -3.83
CA ALA A 61 -1.15 15.33 -3.56
C ALA A 61 -0.33 15.53 -4.85
N ALA A 62 -0.53 14.68 -5.87
CA ALA A 62 0.09 14.84 -7.18
C ALA A 62 -0.42 16.09 -7.91
N GLN A 63 -1.72 16.40 -7.81
CA GLN A 63 -2.32 17.61 -8.38
C GLN A 63 -1.70 18.86 -7.74
N ALA A 64 -1.52 18.88 -6.42
CA ALA A 64 -0.88 19.97 -5.72
C ALA A 64 0.54 20.22 -6.26
N ALA A 65 1.31 19.17 -6.52
CA ALA A 65 2.66 19.28 -7.09
C ALA A 65 2.65 19.73 -8.56
N PHE A 66 1.83 19.12 -9.42
CA PHE A 66 1.81 19.42 -10.84
C PHE A 66 1.13 20.76 -11.21
N SER A 67 0.28 21.32 -10.33
CA SER A 67 -0.42 22.58 -10.57
C SER A 67 0.47 23.83 -10.42
N GLN A 68 1.71 23.68 -10.00
CA GLN A 68 2.60 24.81 -9.79
C GLN A 68 3.09 25.43 -11.10
N ALA A 69 3.47 26.71 -11.08
CA ALA A 69 3.89 27.44 -12.27
C ALA A 69 5.15 26.81 -12.94
N ILE A 70 6.03 26.24 -12.12
CA ILE A 70 7.17 25.42 -12.54
C ILE A 70 6.92 24.06 -11.91
N SER A 71 6.30 23.15 -12.67
CA SER A 71 5.96 21.82 -12.15
C SER A 71 7.12 20.83 -12.30
N PRO A 72 7.22 19.80 -11.43
CA PRO A 72 8.21 18.75 -11.58
C PRO A 72 7.99 17.98 -12.89
N GLN A 73 9.09 17.50 -13.47
CA GLN A 73 9.02 16.66 -14.67
C GLN A 73 8.37 15.30 -14.36
N PHE A 74 8.64 14.77 -13.16
CA PHE A 74 8.11 13.51 -12.70
C PHE A 74 7.68 13.59 -11.24
N VAL A 75 6.61 12.88 -10.93
CA VAL A 75 6.16 12.56 -9.59
C VAL A 75 6.04 11.04 -9.51
N ASP A 76 6.66 10.46 -8.51
CA ASP A 76 6.55 9.04 -8.22
C ASP A 76 5.44 8.83 -7.17
N ILE A 77 4.57 7.86 -7.38
CA ILE A 77 3.59 7.44 -6.38
C ILE A 77 3.95 6.04 -5.91
N GLY A 78 4.28 5.93 -4.64
CA GLY A 78 4.64 4.69 -3.98
C GLY A 78 3.45 4.10 -3.22
N ARG A 79 3.34 2.78 -3.24
CA ARG A 79 2.29 2.04 -2.56
C ARG A 79 2.81 1.35 -1.31
N ARG A 80 2.20 1.63 -0.17
CA ARG A 80 2.43 0.90 1.08
C ARG A 80 1.90 -0.54 0.99
N THR A 81 2.52 -1.43 1.72
CA THR A 81 2.01 -2.81 1.87
C THR A 81 0.72 -2.79 2.69
N VAL A 82 -0.33 -3.41 2.18
CA VAL A 82 -1.60 -3.57 2.88
C VAL A 82 -1.72 -5.02 3.32
N ASN A 83 -2.08 -5.25 4.58
CA ASN A 83 -2.40 -6.59 5.05
C ASN A 83 -3.64 -7.10 4.32
N ASN A 84 -3.47 -8.18 3.59
CA ASN A 84 -4.55 -8.95 3.02
C ASN A 84 -4.31 -10.42 3.35
N ALA A 85 -5.36 -11.09 3.75
CA ALA A 85 -5.38 -12.54 3.88
C ALA A 85 -6.61 -13.07 3.15
N ARG A 86 -6.49 -14.25 2.57
CA ARG A 86 -7.62 -15.03 2.10
C ARG A 86 -7.79 -16.20 3.05
N ILE A 87 -9.01 -16.46 3.48
CA ILE A 87 -9.37 -17.62 4.28
C ILE A 87 -10.26 -18.52 3.44
N ASP A 88 -9.81 -19.72 3.21
CA ASP A 88 -10.54 -20.77 2.52
C ASP A 88 -11.21 -21.69 3.54
N VAL A 89 -12.45 -22.05 3.28
CA VAL A 89 -13.17 -23.11 3.99
C VAL A 89 -13.01 -24.37 3.17
N GLU A 90 -12.14 -25.27 3.59
CA GLU A 90 -11.79 -26.49 2.85
C GLU A 90 -12.70 -27.67 3.22
N THR A 91 -13.32 -27.64 4.39
CA THR A 91 -14.23 -28.70 4.85
C THR A 91 -15.43 -28.11 5.56
N ALA A 92 -16.61 -28.42 5.09
CA ALA A 92 -17.88 -27.94 5.61
C ALA A 92 -18.67 -29.09 6.28
N LEU A 93 -18.57 -29.20 7.61
CA LEU A 93 -19.34 -30.18 8.38
C LEU A 93 -20.30 -29.48 9.37
N ALA A 94 -21.52 -29.99 9.49
CA ALA A 94 -22.49 -29.50 10.44
C ALA A 94 -22.09 -29.79 11.90
N ALA A 95 -22.53 -28.92 12.81
CA ALA A 95 -22.28 -29.02 14.25
C ALA A 95 -20.77 -28.99 14.64
N ASN A 96 -19.98 -28.28 13.86
CA ASN A 96 -18.57 -27.99 14.16
C ASN A 96 -18.34 -26.49 14.28
N ASP A 97 -17.36 -26.10 15.10
CA ASP A 97 -16.96 -24.73 15.29
C ASP A 97 -15.86 -24.37 14.29
N TYR A 98 -15.98 -23.19 13.72
CA TYR A 98 -15.01 -22.55 12.85
C TYR A 98 -14.62 -21.22 13.47
N THR A 99 -13.36 -21.06 13.81
CA THR A 99 -12.86 -19.89 14.55
C THR A 99 -11.79 -19.18 13.74
N VAL A 100 -11.97 -17.87 13.57
CA VAL A 100 -10.95 -16.96 13.05
C VAL A 100 -10.52 -16.02 14.17
N THR A 101 -9.29 -16.14 14.63
CA THR A 101 -8.72 -15.30 15.68
C THR A 101 -8.01 -14.11 15.06
N ILE A 102 -8.47 -12.89 15.37
CA ILE A 102 -7.90 -11.62 14.87
C ILE A 102 -7.47 -10.80 16.08
N ASN A 103 -6.19 -10.44 16.14
CA ASN A 103 -5.61 -9.69 17.28
C ASN A 103 -5.91 -10.32 18.65
N GLY A 104 -5.92 -11.66 18.70
CA GLY A 104 -6.23 -12.42 19.91
C GLY A 104 -7.74 -12.47 20.27
N ASN A 105 -8.62 -11.96 19.41
CA ASN A 105 -10.07 -12.05 19.59
C ASN A 105 -10.63 -13.14 18.67
N ASP A 106 -11.30 -14.11 19.26
CA ASP A 106 -11.91 -15.22 18.54
C ASP A 106 -13.26 -14.83 17.95
N ASN A 107 -13.44 -15.08 16.66
CA ASN A 107 -14.67 -14.96 15.92
C ASN A 107 -15.09 -16.38 15.56
N THR A 108 -16.00 -16.93 16.33
CA THR A 108 -16.40 -18.34 16.22
C THR A 108 -17.85 -18.44 15.76
N ILE A 109 -18.06 -19.24 14.71
CA ILE A 109 -19.37 -19.68 14.30
C ILE A 109 -19.49 -21.19 14.49
N THR A 110 -20.64 -21.65 14.91
CA THR A 110 -20.98 -23.09 14.88
C THR A 110 -21.83 -23.34 13.65
N SER A 111 -21.34 -24.19 12.77
CA SER A 111 -22.08 -24.57 11.57
C SER A 111 -23.32 -25.37 11.95
N THR A 112 -24.47 -24.95 11.45
CA THR A 112 -25.74 -25.61 11.72
C THR A 112 -26.44 -25.96 10.42
N ASN A 113 -27.15 -27.08 10.39
CA ASN A 113 -28.16 -27.34 9.36
C ASN A 113 -29.39 -26.48 9.66
N THR A 114 -29.36 -25.20 9.31
CA THR A 114 -30.52 -24.31 9.44
C THR A 114 -31.47 -24.43 8.27
N ALA A 115 -32.77 -24.25 8.53
CA ALA A 115 -33.78 -24.23 7.48
C ALA A 115 -33.59 -22.97 6.63
N GLN A 116 -33.00 -23.12 5.47
CA GLN A 116 -32.73 -22.03 4.53
C GLN A 116 -33.59 -22.13 3.28
N GLN A 117 -34.45 -23.13 3.18
CA GLN A 117 -35.42 -23.26 2.13
C GLN A 117 -36.83 -23.25 2.72
N SER A 118 -37.68 -22.42 2.15
CA SER A 118 -39.12 -22.43 2.46
C SER A 118 -39.90 -22.86 1.21
N VAL A 119 -40.60 -23.97 1.32
CA VAL A 119 -41.46 -24.45 0.25
C VAL A 119 -42.94 -24.12 0.61
N VAL A 120 -43.52 -23.26 -0.19
CA VAL A 120 -44.93 -22.85 -0.05
C VAL A 120 -45.75 -23.62 -1.07
N THR A 121 -46.67 -24.44 -0.58
CA THR A 121 -47.61 -25.21 -1.45
C THR A 121 -49.00 -24.64 -1.30
N LEU A 122 -49.60 -24.21 -2.39
CA LEU A 122 -50.97 -23.73 -2.45
C LEU A 122 -51.93 -24.87 -2.70
N SER A 123 -53.09 -24.85 -2.04
CA SER A 123 -54.15 -25.83 -2.20
C SER A 123 -54.96 -25.65 -3.50
N THR A 124 -55.07 -24.40 -3.94
CA THR A 124 -55.79 -24.03 -5.16
C THR A 124 -55.09 -22.84 -5.84
N ALA A 125 -55.41 -22.59 -7.09
CA ALA A 125 -54.89 -21.43 -7.82
C ALA A 125 -55.44 -20.10 -7.29
N PHE A 126 -54.70 -19.03 -7.48
CA PHE A 126 -55.21 -17.66 -7.31
C PHE A 126 -56.27 -17.34 -8.34
N ILE A 127 -57.21 -16.48 -7.96
CA ILE A 127 -58.31 -16.03 -8.83
C ILE A 127 -58.32 -14.50 -8.88
N THR A 128 -59.03 -13.95 -9.85
CA THR A 128 -59.25 -12.51 -10.00
C THR A 128 -59.71 -11.87 -8.70
N GLY A 129 -59.07 -10.79 -8.29
CA GLY A 129 -59.35 -10.06 -7.06
C GLY A 129 -58.55 -10.52 -5.84
N ASN A 130 -57.77 -11.62 -5.95
CA ASN A 130 -56.83 -11.98 -4.87
C ASN A 130 -55.66 -11.00 -4.82
N THR A 131 -55.21 -10.71 -3.62
CA THR A 131 -53.96 -9.99 -3.34
C THR A 131 -53.21 -10.76 -2.26
N THR A 132 -51.95 -11.11 -2.53
CA THR A 132 -51.12 -11.86 -1.59
C THR A 132 -50.16 -10.88 -0.92
N SER A 133 -50.24 -10.80 0.39
CA SER A 133 -49.29 -10.08 1.25
C SER A 133 -48.26 -11.05 1.79
N ILE A 134 -47.00 -10.73 1.63
CA ILE A 134 -45.87 -11.59 1.95
C ILE A 134 -44.94 -10.82 2.90
N ALA A 135 -44.53 -11.45 3.98
CA ALA A 135 -43.43 -10.95 4.80
C ALA A 135 -42.38 -12.04 4.99
N ILE A 136 -41.14 -11.66 4.94
CA ILE A 136 -39.97 -12.54 5.09
C ILE A 136 -39.24 -12.12 6.35
N ASN A 137 -38.94 -13.08 7.22
CA ASN A 137 -38.21 -12.89 8.50
C ASN A 137 -38.80 -11.77 9.38
N GLY A 138 -40.12 -11.59 9.37
CA GLY A 138 -40.79 -10.54 10.14
C GLY A 138 -40.60 -9.11 9.59
N GLY A 139 -40.04 -8.97 8.42
CA GLY A 139 -39.89 -7.67 7.73
C GLY A 139 -41.23 -7.05 7.31
N SER A 140 -41.18 -5.85 6.76
CA SER A 140 -42.39 -5.14 6.28
C SER A 140 -43.08 -5.94 5.17
N PRO A 141 -44.38 -6.23 5.29
CA PRO A 141 -45.10 -6.97 4.26
C PRO A 141 -45.17 -6.19 2.94
N PHE A 142 -44.97 -6.90 1.84
CA PHE A 142 -45.22 -6.42 0.49
C PHE A 142 -46.34 -7.21 -0.15
N SER A 143 -47.07 -6.62 -1.08
CA SER A 143 -48.29 -7.20 -1.64
C SER A 143 -48.19 -7.37 -3.16
N VAL A 144 -48.61 -8.54 -3.63
CA VAL A 144 -48.67 -8.87 -5.05
C VAL A 144 -50.13 -9.18 -5.40
N PRO A 145 -50.76 -8.39 -6.28
CA PRO A 145 -52.14 -8.65 -6.73
C PRO A 145 -52.15 -9.79 -7.76
N PHE A 146 -53.30 -10.44 -7.91
CA PHE A 146 -53.53 -11.38 -8.99
C PHE A 146 -53.29 -10.70 -10.35
N ASN A 147 -52.48 -11.37 -11.18
CA ASN A 147 -52.25 -10.98 -12.56
C ASN A 147 -52.94 -12.02 -13.47
N THR A 148 -53.11 -11.80 -14.68
CA THR A 148 -53.75 -12.53 -15.78
C THR A 148 -54.13 -13.99 -15.49
N ASP A 149 -53.23 -14.78 -14.90
CA ASP A 149 -53.40 -16.21 -14.57
C ASP A 149 -52.50 -16.64 -13.40
N GLN A 150 -52.61 -17.90 -12.98
CA GLN A 150 -51.85 -18.48 -11.87
C GLN A 150 -50.31 -18.42 -12.10
N ALA A 151 -49.87 -18.81 -13.30
CA ALA A 151 -48.44 -18.88 -13.57
C ALA A 151 -47.78 -17.49 -13.56
N THR A 152 -48.46 -16.51 -14.14
CA THR A 152 -48.02 -15.12 -14.15
C THR A 152 -48.04 -14.51 -12.72
N THR A 153 -49.08 -14.79 -11.96
CA THR A 153 -49.17 -14.32 -10.56
C THR A 153 -48.05 -14.92 -9.70
N MET A 154 -47.75 -16.19 -9.85
CA MET A 154 -46.65 -16.87 -9.14
C MET A 154 -45.29 -16.33 -9.58
N ALA A 155 -45.11 -16.02 -10.86
CA ALA A 155 -43.89 -15.39 -11.36
C ALA A 155 -43.69 -13.97 -10.77
N ASP A 156 -44.74 -13.19 -10.67
CA ASP A 156 -44.72 -11.86 -10.02
C ASP A 156 -44.36 -11.99 -8.54
N ILE A 157 -44.93 -12.99 -7.84
CA ILE A 157 -44.60 -13.28 -6.44
C ILE A 157 -43.14 -13.69 -6.30
N ALA A 158 -42.64 -14.61 -7.15
CA ALA A 158 -41.25 -15.03 -7.11
C ALA A 158 -40.28 -13.85 -7.34
N THR A 159 -40.55 -13.02 -8.34
CA THR A 159 -39.76 -11.82 -8.64
C THR A 159 -39.77 -10.83 -7.48
N ALA A 160 -40.93 -10.61 -6.85
CA ALA A 160 -41.04 -9.71 -5.70
C ALA A 160 -40.30 -10.22 -4.45
N ILE A 161 -40.20 -11.53 -4.29
CA ILE A 161 -39.45 -12.20 -3.23
C ILE A 161 -37.93 -12.10 -3.49
N GLU A 162 -37.49 -12.31 -4.72
CA GLU A 162 -36.07 -12.22 -5.11
C GLU A 162 -35.49 -10.80 -4.94
N LEU A 163 -36.33 -9.77 -4.90
CA LEU A 163 -35.93 -8.40 -4.60
C LEU A 163 -35.74 -8.16 -3.10
N GLN A 164 -36.07 -9.12 -2.23
CA GLN A 164 -35.91 -8.94 -0.78
C GLN A 164 -34.46 -9.24 -0.36
N PRO A 165 -33.93 -8.53 0.65
CA PRO A 165 -32.61 -8.83 1.20
C PRO A 165 -32.55 -10.30 1.65
N ASN A 166 -31.39 -10.91 1.47
CA ASN A 166 -31.08 -12.27 1.90
C ASN A 166 -31.85 -13.40 1.16
N ILE A 167 -32.46 -13.13 0.02
CA ILE A 167 -33.05 -14.16 -0.84
C ILE A 167 -32.15 -14.39 -2.06
N ILE A 168 -31.78 -15.66 -2.28
CA ILE A 168 -30.97 -16.08 -3.44
C ILE A 168 -31.84 -16.38 -4.65
N SER A 169 -32.95 -17.08 -4.44
CA SER A 169 -33.84 -17.47 -5.54
C SER A 169 -35.25 -17.80 -5.05
N ALA A 170 -36.22 -17.62 -5.93
CA ALA A 170 -37.59 -18.08 -5.74
C ALA A 170 -38.05 -18.83 -7.00
N GLY A 171 -38.13 -20.15 -6.91
CA GLY A 171 -38.49 -21.03 -8.04
C GLY A 171 -39.92 -21.55 -7.97
N ILE A 172 -40.58 -21.64 -9.12
CA ILE A 172 -41.98 -22.13 -9.24
C ILE A 172 -41.95 -23.54 -9.82
N SER A 173 -42.72 -24.43 -9.25
CA SER A 173 -42.86 -25.81 -9.68
C SER A 173 -44.26 -26.40 -9.42
N GLY A 174 -44.42 -27.67 -9.71
CA GLY A 174 -45.66 -28.39 -9.49
C GLY A 174 -46.70 -28.21 -10.59
N VAL A 175 -47.70 -29.10 -10.59
CA VAL A 175 -48.81 -29.04 -11.53
C VAL A 175 -49.68 -27.79 -11.26
N GLY A 176 -49.85 -26.97 -12.29
CA GLY A 176 -50.60 -25.71 -12.18
C GLY A 176 -49.84 -24.60 -11.47
N SER A 177 -48.50 -24.66 -11.35
CA SER A 177 -47.66 -23.65 -10.67
C SER A 177 -48.07 -23.39 -9.22
N LEU A 178 -48.39 -24.45 -8.49
CA LEU A 178 -48.88 -24.32 -7.09
C LEU A 178 -47.77 -24.41 -6.03
N ILE A 179 -46.51 -24.65 -6.44
CA ILE A 179 -45.38 -24.77 -5.49
C ILE A 179 -44.40 -23.65 -5.75
N LEU A 180 -44.03 -22.93 -4.68
CA LEU A 180 -43.00 -21.91 -4.67
C LEU A 180 -41.90 -22.34 -3.68
N SER A 181 -40.70 -22.47 -4.17
CA SER A 181 -39.50 -22.78 -3.39
C SER A 181 -38.64 -21.53 -3.25
N ILE A 182 -38.45 -21.05 -2.03
CA ILE A 182 -37.69 -19.87 -1.70
C ILE A 182 -36.40 -20.29 -1.03
N ASN A 183 -35.26 -19.88 -1.54
CA ASN A 183 -33.94 -20.13 -0.97
C ASN A 183 -33.37 -18.81 -0.44
N SER A 184 -32.96 -18.81 0.82
CA SER A 184 -32.27 -17.66 1.41
C SER A 184 -30.76 -17.78 1.32
N THR A 185 -30.07 -16.66 1.57
CA THR A 185 -28.63 -16.68 1.84
C THR A 185 -28.33 -17.48 3.11
N PRO A 186 -27.12 -18.01 3.26
CA PRO A 186 -26.71 -18.81 4.42
C PRO A 186 -26.89 -18.14 5.79
N ASN A 187 -26.96 -16.81 5.85
CA ASN A 187 -27.02 -16.02 7.08
C ASN A 187 -28.41 -15.97 7.75
N ASP A 188 -29.44 -16.48 7.10
CA ASP A 188 -30.75 -16.54 7.71
C ASP A 188 -30.88 -17.80 8.60
N ASN A 189 -30.77 -17.61 9.90
CA ASN A 189 -31.10 -18.63 10.90
C ASN A 189 -32.59 -19.00 10.82
N GLY A 190 -32.96 -19.73 9.77
CA GLY A 190 -34.31 -20.17 9.49
C GLY A 190 -35.11 -19.15 8.71
N LEU A 191 -35.29 -19.37 7.41
CA LEU A 191 -36.18 -18.60 6.57
C LEU A 191 -37.60 -18.75 7.04
N VAL A 192 -38.19 -17.69 7.60
CA VAL A 192 -39.57 -17.62 8.01
C VAL A 192 -40.34 -16.76 7.01
N THR A 193 -41.24 -17.40 6.27
CA THR A 193 -42.12 -16.70 5.33
C THR A 193 -43.55 -16.71 5.82
N THR A 194 -44.22 -15.58 5.74
CA THR A 194 -45.65 -15.47 5.99
C THR A 194 -46.34 -14.98 4.73
N PHE A 195 -47.43 -15.65 4.41
CA PHE A 195 -48.27 -15.34 3.26
C PHE A 195 -49.69 -15.17 3.72
N THR A 196 -50.34 -14.10 3.35
CA THR A 196 -51.76 -13.86 3.58
C THR A 196 -52.40 -13.43 2.28
N THR A 197 -53.42 -14.15 1.82
CA THR A 197 -54.19 -13.78 0.64
C THR A 197 -55.53 -13.22 1.06
N THR A 198 -55.92 -12.09 0.47
CA THR A 198 -57.18 -11.42 0.70
C THR A 198 -57.88 -11.13 -0.63
N GLY A 199 -59.19 -10.81 -0.58
CA GLY A 199 -59.95 -10.50 -1.78
C GLY A 199 -60.34 -11.72 -2.63
N GLY A 200 -61.10 -11.49 -3.70
CA GLY A 200 -61.62 -12.56 -4.58
C GLY A 200 -62.75 -13.36 -3.96
N ALA A 201 -63.38 -14.25 -4.76
CA ALA A 201 -64.48 -15.09 -4.31
C ALA A 201 -64.04 -16.29 -3.44
N SER A 202 -62.78 -16.71 -3.58
CA SER A 202 -62.11 -17.70 -2.71
C SER A 202 -60.63 -17.37 -2.57
N GLN A 203 -59.99 -17.96 -1.57
CA GLN A 203 -58.59 -17.78 -1.31
C GLN A 203 -57.88 -19.12 -1.18
N PRO A 204 -56.66 -19.30 -1.76
CA PRO A 204 -55.91 -20.53 -1.58
C PRO A 204 -55.43 -20.65 -0.13
N THR A 205 -55.66 -21.80 0.48
CA THR A 205 -54.95 -22.20 1.68
C THR A 205 -53.55 -22.69 1.30
N ARG A 206 -52.63 -22.67 2.25
CA ARG A 206 -51.23 -23.01 1.97
C ARG A 206 -50.62 -23.84 3.09
N THR A 207 -49.64 -24.61 2.69
CA THR A 207 -48.70 -25.28 3.61
C THR A 207 -47.30 -24.73 3.35
N ILE A 208 -46.59 -24.39 4.43
CA ILE A 208 -45.20 -23.93 4.36
C ILE A 208 -44.33 -24.99 5.05
N VAL A 209 -43.33 -25.50 4.33
CA VAL A 209 -42.37 -26.45 4.88
C VAL A 209 -40.98 -25.82 4.74
N ASN A 210 -40.31 -25.61 5.85
CA ASN A 210 -38.92 -25.18 5.88
C ASN A 210 -38.01 -26.42 5.95
N SER A 211 -37.06 -26.50 5.05
CA SER A 211 -36.09 -27.58 4.97
C SER A 211 -34.71 -27.08 5.33
N PRO A 212 -33.92 -27.83 6.11
CA PRO A 212 -32.54 -27.50 6.31
C PRO A 212 -31.78 -27.56 4.98
N GLN A 213 -30.91 -26.57 4.73
CA GLN A 213 -29.93 -26.65 3.65
C GLN A 213 -28.71 -27.42 4.16
N PRO A 214 -28.01 -28.18 3.32
CA PRO A 214 -26.74 -28.79 3.70
C PRO A 214 -25.75 -27.68 4.05
N THR A 215 -24.94 -27.92 5.07
CA THR A 215 -23.81 -27.06 5.39
C THR A 215 -22.86 -27.04 4.19
N SER A 216 -22.45 -25.88 3.76
CA SER A 216 -21.52 -25.71 2.65
C SER A 216 -20.37 -24.77 3.05
N GLU A 217 -19.25 -24.87 2.36
CA GLU A 217 -18.09 -23.98 2.54
C GLU A 217 -18.51 -22.50 2.38
N ALA A 218 -19.32 -22.21 1.36
CA ALA A 218 -19.86 -20.88 1.13
C ALA A 218 -20.74 -20.38 2.30
N SER A 219 -21.54 -21.26 2.91
CA SER A 219 -22.35 -20.88 4.06
C SER A 219 -21.52 -20.54 5.30
N ILE A 220 -20.46 -21.29 5.55
CA ILE A 220 -19.52 -21.05 6.65
C ILE A 220 -18.75 -19.76 6.41
N ALA A 221 -18.26 -19.54 5.18
CA ALA A 221 -17.56 -18.31 4.79
C ALA A 221 -18.43 -17.06 5.05
N ASN A 222 -19.70 -17.08 4.64
CA ASN A 222 -20.63 -16.01 4.88
C ASN A 222 -20.84 -15.71 6.38
N LEU A 223 -21.09 -16.74 7.18
CA LEU A 223 -21.30 -16.58 8.62
C LEU A 223 -20.05 -15.99 9.32
N LEU A 224 -18.84 -16.42 8.91
CA LEU A 224 -17.60 -15.86 9.44
C LEU A 224 -17.41 -14.40 9.05
N VAL A 225 -17.75 -14.03 7.81
CA VAL A 225 -17.70 -12.64 7.33
C VAL A 225 -18.60 -11.74 8.18
N ASP A 226 -19.83 -12.17 8.45
CA ASP A 226 -20.77 -11.41 9.27
C ASP A 226 -20.29 -11.28 10.72
N GLU A 227 -19.82 -12.37 11.33
CA GLU A 227 -19.29 -12.37 12.70
C GLU A 227 -18.09 -11.44 12.84
N ILE A 228 -17.10 -11.52 11.92
CA ILE A 228 -15.90 -10.68 11.93
C ILE A 228 -16.27 -9.20 11.77
N ASN A 229 -17.14 -8.87 10.81
CA ASN A 229 -17.53 -7.48 10.55
C ASN A 229 -18.37 -6.87 11.69
N SER A 230 -19.10 -7.70 12.47
CA SER A 230 -19.87 -7.24 13.63
C SER A 230 -18.96 -6.78 14.80
N ASN A 231 -17.74 -7.31 14.90
CA ASN A 231 -16.86 -7.15 16.05
C ASN A 231 -15.87 -5.99 15.96
N SER A 232 -15.88 -5.20 14.88
CA SER A 232 -15.06 -3.96 14.71
C SER A 232 -13.55 -4.13 15.04
N LEU A 233 -12.92 -5.18 14.56
CA LEU A 233 -11.55 -5.60 14.93
C LEU A 233 -10.43 -4.86 14.16
N GLY A 234 -10.75 -3.80 13.44
CA GLY A 234 -9.79 -3.07 12.61
C GLY A 234 -9.49 -3.74 11.27
N VAL A 235 -10.28 -4.75 10.91
CA VAL A 235 -10.26 -5.43 9.61
C VAL A 235 -11.66 -5.44 9.01
N THR A 236 -11.73 -5.61 7.69
CA THR A 236 -12.99 -5.86 6.97
C THR A 236 -12.89 -7.22 6.29
N ALA A 237 -13.86 -8.08 6.53
CA ALA A 237 -14.04 -9.34 5.84
C ALA A 237 -14.97 -9.13 4.63
N THR A 238 -14.61 -9.71 3.48
CA THR A 238 -15.41 -9.59 2.23
C THR A 238 -15.43 -10.92 1.51
N GLN A 239 -16.62 -11.42 1.21
CA GLN A 239 -16.85 -12.51 0.27
C GLN A 239 -17.34 -11.88 -1.05
N ALA A 240 -16.58 -12.08 -2.13
CA ALA A 240 -16.86 -11.41 -3.41
C ALA A 240 -18.09 -12.00 -4.12
N ASP A 241 -18.25 -13.33 -4.05
CA ASP A 241 -19.45 -14.05 -4.50
C ASP A 241 -19.99 -14.87 -3.31
N PRO A 242 -21.29 -14.76 -2.98
CA PRO A 242 -21.90 -15.58 -1.93
C PRO A 242 -21.82 -17.09 -2.14
N ALA A 243 -21.46 -17.55 -3.33
CA ALA A 243 -21.25 -18.96 -3.64
C ALA A 243 -19.81 -19.43 -3.39
N ASP A 244 -18.87 -18.50 -3.11
CA ASP A 244 -17.47 -18.84 -2.86
C ASP A 244 -17.29 -19.47 -1.49
N GLY A 245 -16.53 -20.58 -1.41
CA GLY A 245 -16.08 -21.19 -0.16
C GLY A 245 -14.95 -20.43 0.52
N PHE A 246 -14.70 -19.17 0.18
CA PHE A 246 -13.63 -18.35 0.77
C PHE A 246 -14.06 -16.90 0.93
N PHE A 247 -13.30 -16.18 1.76
CA PHE A 247 -13.43 -14.73 1.92
C PHE A 247 -12.06 -14.08 2.12
N THR A 248 -11.98 -12.78 1.92
CA THR A 248 -10.77 -12.00 2.11
C THR A 248 -10.88 -11.11 3.34
N LEU A 249 -9.79 -10.98 4.09
CA LEU A 249 -9.61 -10.02 5.17
C LEU A 249 -8.68 -8.92 4.72
N ALA A 250 -9.05 -7.68 4.94
CA ALA A 250 -8.19 -6.52 4.69
C ALA A 250 -8.13 -5.63 5.93
N ALA A 251 -6.95 -5.14 6.27
CA ALA A 251 -6.83 -4.11 7.30
C ALA A 251 -7.61 -2.85 6.91
N ASN A 252 -8.36 -2.26 7.85
CA ASN A 252 -9.11 -1.02 7.61
C ASN A 252 -8.17 0.18 7.47
N VAL A 253 -7.03 0.13 8.18
CA VAL A 253 -5.98 1.15 8.12
C VAL A 253 -4.69 0.50 7.66
N SER A 254 -4.09 1.06 6.62
CA SER A 254 -2.81 0.57 6.12
C SER A 254 -1.70 0.79 7.14
N GLY A 255 -0.75 -0.13 7.16
CA GLY A 255 0.37 -0.08 8.09
C GLY A 255 0.03 -0.44 9.54
N VAL A 256 -1.23 -0.74 9.85
CA VAL A 256 -1.61 -1.33 11.13
C VAL A 256 -1.61 -2.84 10.98
N PRO A 257 -0.63 -3.55 11.56
CA PRO A 257 -0.58 -5.01 11.48
C PRO A 257 -1.72 -5.62 12.27
N TYR A 258 -2.24 -6.74 11.81
CA TYR A 258 -3.09 -7.61 12.61
C TYR A 258 -2.52 -9.01 12.62
N THR A 259 -2.73 -9.72 13.71
CA THR A 259 -2.40 -11.14 13.82
C THR A 259 -3.60 -11.96 13.40
N LEU A 260 -3.35 -13.09 12.75
CA LEU A 260 -4.38 -13.97 12.23
C LEU A 260 -4.04 -15.43 12.57
N ALA A 261 -5.03 -16.16 13.08
CA ALA A 261 -4.98 -17.60 13.25
C ALA A 261 -6.36 -18.18 12.93
N VAL A 262 -6.41 -19.44 12.57
CA VAL A 262 -7.65 -20.18 12.33
C VAL A 262 -7.64 -21.51 13.08
N SER A 263 -8.82 -21.97 13.49
CA SER A 263 -8.99 -23.29 14.11
C SER A 263 -10.40 -23.83 13.84
N THR A 264 -10.55 -25.14 13.95
CA THR A 264 -11.82 -25.84 13.77
C THR A 264 -11.91 -27.02 14.72
N THR A 265 -13.12 -27.45 15.06
CA THR A 265 -13.36 -28.67 15.86
C THR A 265 -13.46 -29.95 15.01
N ILE A 266 -13.26 -29.87 13.70
CA ILE A 266 -13.33 -31.01 12.79
C ILE A 266 -12.20 -31.98 13.08
N PRO A 267 -12.50 -33.26 13.42
CA PRO A 267 -11.46 -34.24 13.82
C PRO A 267 -10.68 -34.81 12.61
N ASN A 268 -11.34 -35.01 11.48
CA ASN A 268 -10.74 -35.56 10.27
C ASN A 268 -11.35 -34.88 9.04
N PRO A 269 -10.54 -34.49 8.04
CA PRO A 269 -11.03 -33.81 6.86
C PRO A 269 -11.60 -34.76 5.80
N ASP A 270 -12.44 -34.27 4.91
CA ASP A 270 -12.73 -34.79 3.59
C ASP A 270 -11.95 -34.03 2.48
N ALA A 271 -11.44 -32.82 2.81
CA ALA A 271 -10.43 -32.10 2.04
C ALA A 271 -9.38 -31.50 2.99
N ALA A 272 -8.11 -31.50 2.58
CA ALA A 272 -7.00 -30.94 3.37
C ALA A 272 -5.93 -30.36 2.45
N ARG A 273 -5.22 -29.33 2.91
CA ARG A 273 -4.08 -28.73 2.19
C ARG A 273 -2.77 -29.07 2.88
N VAL A 274 -1.81 -29.52 2.09
CA VAL A 274 -0.45 -29.85 2.53
C VAL A 274 0.50 -28.75 2.06
N PHE A 275 1.35 -28.28 2.96
CA PHE A 275 2.34 -27.24 2.72
C PHE A 275 3.75 -27.84 2.82
N ILE A 276 4.60 -27.50 1.86
CA ILE A 276 6.04 -27.72 1.96
C ILE A 276 6.64 -26.42 2.53
N ASN A 277 6.94 -26.42 3.84
CA ASN A 277 7.38 -25.21 4.55
C ASN A 277 8.84 -24.85 4.25
N ALA A 278 9.68 -25.85 3.97
CA ALA A 278 11.07 -25.66 3.61
C ALA A 278 11.55 -26.76 2.66
N ALA A 279 12.31 -26.38 1.64
CA ALA A 279 12.99 -27.31 0.73
C ALA A 279 14.44 -27.49 1.17
N GLU A 280 14.73 -28.65 1.77
CA GLU A 280 16.04 -28.97 2.30
C GLU A 280 16.72 -30.08 1.45
N PRO A 281 18.04 -30.03 1.19
CA PRO A 281 18.74 -31.07 0.45
C PRO A 281 18.93 -32.32 1.33
N ASN A 282 18.91 -33.50 0.69
CA ASN A 282 19.03 -34.82 1.33
C ASN A 282 18.00 -35.10 2.43
N GLN A 283 16.83 -34.49 2.33
CA GLN A 283 15.72 -34.63 3.28
C GLN A 283 14.62 -35.50 2.69
N THR A 284 13.98 -36.32 3.56
CA THR A 284 12.82 -37.14 3.15
C THR A 284 11.53 -36.53 3.66
N TYR A 285 10.64 -36.22 2.76
CA TYR A 285 9.30 -35.70 2.99
C TYR A 285 8.33 -36.87 3.04
N VAL A 286 7.64 -37.10 4.16
CA VAL A 286 6.73 -38.22 4.32
C VAL A 286 5.32 -37.74 4.62
N LEU A 287 4.40 -38.07 3.72
CA LEU A 287 2.97 -37.86 3.86
C LEU A 287 2.30 -39.20 4.14
N THR A 288 1.43 -39.27 5.14
CA THR A 288 0.67 -40.46 5.47
C THR A 288 -0.83 -40.21 5.29
N ILE A 289 -1.48 -40.99 4.46
CA ILE A 289 -2.94 -40.94 4.22
C ILE A 289 -3.54 -42.29 4.54
N ASN A 290 -4.49 -42.37 5.48
CA ASN A 290 -5.14 -43.62 5.91
C ASN A 290 -4.14 -44.76 6.20
N SER A 291 -3.06 -44.47 6.92
CA SER A 291 -1.96 -45.39 7.25
C SER A 291 -1.03 -45.76 6.07
N ARG A 292 -1.25 -45.25 4.88
CA ARG A 292 -0.37 -45.43 3.71
C ARG A 292 0.60 -44.26 3.61
N GLN A 293 1.91 -44.57 3.52
CA GLN A 293 2.96 -43.58 3.44
C GLN A 293 3.33 -43.31 1.96
N PHE A 294 3.58 -42.03 1.69
CA PHE A 294 4.13 -41.48 0.44
C PHE A 294 5.39 -40.71 0.83
N ALA A 295 6.53 -41.06 0.26
CA ALA A 295 7.80 -40.48 0.66
C ALA A 295 8.57 -39.99 -0.58
N TYR A 296 9.10 -38.78 -0.49
CA TYR A 296 9.98 -38.20 -1.50
C TYR A 296 11.26 -37.71 -0.83
N THR A 297 12.42 -38.15 -1.35
CA THR A 297 13.73 -37.74 -0.83
C THR A 297 14.41 -36.82 -1.83
N THR A 298 14.78 -35.63 -1.38
CA THR A 298 15.57 -34.67 -2.16
C THR A 298 17.01 -35.15 -2.30
N ASP A 299 17.65 -34.78 -3.42
CA ASP A 299 19.07 -35.06 -3.65
C ASP A 299 19.97 -33.94 -3.05
N THR A 300 21.24 -33.88 -3.46
CA THR A 300 22.20 -32.87 -3.00
C THR A 300 21.98 -31.50 -3.64
N THR A 301 21.18 -31.39 -4.67
CA THR A 301 20.77 -30.14 -5.30
C THR A 301 19.57 -29.55 -4.55
N ILE A 302 19.53 -28.22 -4.36
CA ILE A 302 18.40 -27.54 -3.75
C ILE A 302 17.20 -27.63 -4.73
N GLN A 303 16.16 -28.35 -4.34
CA GLN A 303 14.89 -28.41 -5.05
C GLN A 303 13.96 -27.34 -4.50
N THR A 304 12.96 -26.92 -5.28
CA THR A 304 11.97 -25.95 -4.82
C THR A 304 10.81 -26.65 -4.08
N ASN A 305 10.08 -25.90 -3.25
CA ASN A 305 8.89 -26.40 -2.58
C ASN A 305 7.89 -26.97 -3.59
N GLU A 306 7.73 -26.32 -4.77
CA GLU A 306 6.85 -26.77 -5.86
C GLU A 306 7.28 -28.13 -6.44
N GLN A 307 8.59 -28.35 -6.61
CA GLN A 307 9.10 -29.64 -7.14
C GLN A 307 8.83 -30.79 -6.16
N ILE A 308 8.95 -30.54 -4.87
CA ILE A 308 8.67 -31.52 -3.81
C ILE A 308 7.17 -31.82 -3.75
N ALA A 309 6.32 -30.78 -3.80
CA ALA A 309 4.86 -30.91 -3.84
C ALA A 309 4.42 -31.73 -5.05
N ALA A 310 4.88 -31.38 -6.26
CA ALA A 310 4.57 -32.10 -7.49
C ALA A 310 4.98 -33.59 -7.42
N ALA A 311 6.12 -33.90 -6.81
CA ALA A 311 6.58 -35.29 -6.66
C ALA A 311 5.68 -36.10 -5.70
N LEU A 312 5.23 -35.52 -4.59
CA LEU A 312 4.28 -36.16 -3.66
C LEU A 312 2.90 -36.34 -4.30
N VAL A 313 2.39 -35.32 -5.00
CA VAL A 313 1.12 -35.37 -5.75
C VAL A 313 1.14 -36.51 -6.75
N ALA A 314 2.22 -36.64 -7.52
CA ALA A 314 2.35 -37.75 -8.49
C ALA A 314 2.28 -39.12 -7.82
N GLN A 315 2.89 -39.29 -6.64
CA GLN A 315 2.85 -40.56 -5.90
C GLN A 315 1.44 -40.86 -5.35
N VAL A 316 0.74 -39.88 -4.79
CA VAL A 316 -0.62 -40.03 -4.28
C VAL A 316 -1.56 -40.46 -5.41
N ASN A 317 -1.50 -39.76 -6.56
CA ASN A 317 -2.41 -40.02 -7.70
C ASN A 317 -2.11 -41.33 -8.42
N LEU A 318 -0.88 -41.85 -8.35
CA LEU A 318 -0.54 -43.17 -8.85
C LEU A 318 -1.05 -44.31 -7.94
N ALA A 319 -1.37 -43.97 -6.70
CA ALA A 319 -1.84 -44.94 -5.74
C ALA A 319 -3.36 -45.08 -5.80
N SER A 320 -3.89 -46.26 -6.06
CA SER A 320 -5.34 -46.51 -6.04
C SER A 320 -5.90 -46.39 -4.62
N ILE A 321 -6.06 -45.16 -4.11
CA ILE A 321 -6.68 -44.81 -2.83
C ILE A 321 -7.91 -43.94 -3.06
N THR A 322 -8.71 -43.74 -2.01
CA THR A 322 -9.94 -42.91 -2.05
C THR A 322 -9.66 -41.41 -1.91
N VAL A 323 -8.42 -40.97 -2.12
CA VAL A 323 -8.00 -39.56 -2.06
C VAL A 323 -7.22 -39.23 -3.32
N THR A 324 -7.53 -38.10 -3.93
CA THR A 324 -6.77 -37.49 -5.03
C THR A 324 -5.97 -36.30 -4.52
N ALA A 325 -4.86 -35.97 -5.18
CA ALA A 325 -4.04 -34.81 -4.87
C ALA A 325 -4.00 -33.85 -6.08
N ASN A 326 -4.21 -32.56 -5.84
CA ASN A 326 -4.14 -31.50 -6.84
C ASN A 326 -2.98 -30.56 -6.49
N ASP A 327 -2.04 -30.37 -7.41
CA ASP A 327 -0.89 -29.46 -7.25
C ASP A 327 -1.32 -28.02 -7.50
N ASN A 328 -1.06 -27.14 -6.53
CA ASN A 328 -1.35 -25.71 -6.64
C ASN A 328 -0.22 -24.92 -7.32
N MET A 329 0.92 -25.56 -7.65
CA MET A 329 2.10 -24.96 -8.30
C MET A 329 2.75 -23.81 -7.49
N ASP A 330 2.58 -23.79 -6.18
CA ASP A 330 3.12 -22.79 -5.23
C ASP A 330 3.86 -23.41 -4.05
N GLY A 331 4.13 -24.72 -4.10
CA GLY A 331 4.70 -25.50 -3.00
C GLY A 331 3.65 -26.05 -2.04
N THR A 332 2.37 -25.93 -2.38
CA THR A 332 1.24 -26.56 -1.68
C THR A 332 0.47 -27.49 -2.61
N PHE A 333 -0.29 -28.40 -2.04
CA PHE A 333 -1.22 -29.24 -2.80
C PHE A 333 -2.43 -29.62 -1.94
N GLU A 334 -3.55 -29.86 -2.61
CA GLU A 334 -4.79 -30.29 -1.97
C GLU A 334 -4.94 -31.80 -2.03
N LEU A 335 -5.47 -32.36 -0.95
CA LEU A 335 -5.93 -33.74 -0.85
C LEU A 335 -7.45 -33.71 -0.76
N ILE A 336 -8.13 -34.40 -1.66
CA ILE A 336 -9.60 -34.42 -1.71
C ILE A 336 -10.07 -35.87 -1.73
N SER A 337 -11.06 -36.19 -0.88
CA SER A 337 -11.73 -37.50 -0.93
C SER A 337 -12.43 -37.70 -2.29
N THR A 338 -12.26 -38.86 -2.89
CA THR A 338 -12.96 -39.20 -4.12
C THR A 338 -14.44 -39.54 -3.93
N VAL A 339 -14.87 -39.59 -2.67
CA VAL A 339 -16.26 -39.83 -2.29
C VAL A 339 -16.70 -38.68 -1.38
N ASP A 340 -17.66 -37.92 -1.82
CA ASP A 340 -18.17 -36.76 -1.09
C ASP A 340 -18.62 -37.10 0.33
N GLY A 341 -18.17 -36.28 1.31
CA GLY A 341 -18.46 -36.46 2.73
C GLY A 341 -17.74 -37.64 3.41
N VAL A 342 -16.84 -38.34 2.72
CA VAL A 342 -16.02 -39.40 3.33
C VAL A 342 -14.68 -38.83 3.79
N THR A 343 -14.48 -38.75 5.07
CA THR A 343 -13.26 -38.22 5.71
C THR A 343 -12.08 -39.21 5.63
N PHE A 344 -10.86 -38.68 5.69
CA PHE A 344 -9.61 -39.45 5.72
C PHE A 344 -8.68 -38.98 6.82
N VAL A 345 -7.79 -39.82 7.27
CA VAL A 345 -6.73 -39.44 8.23
C VAL A 345 -5.51 -39.02 7.44
N VAL A 346 -4.98 -37.84 7.74
CA VAL A 346 -3.76 -37.34 7.13
C VAL A 346 -2.78 -36.86 8.18
N SER A 347 -1.49 -37.11 7.97
CA SER A 347 -0.41 -36.62 8.82
C SER A 347 0.89 -36.50 8.04
N VAL A 348 1.77 -35.63 8.51
CA VAL A 348 3.13 -35.43 7.99
C VAL A 348 4.16 -35.72 9.08
N SER A 349 5.36 -36.15 8.69
CA SER A 349 6.35 -36.69 9.65
C SER A 349 7.31 -35.65 10.19
N ASP A 350 7.40 -34.45 9.62
CA ASP A 350 8.43 -33.47 9.94
C ASP A 350 7.89 -32.05 9.94
N SER A 351 8.56 -31.14 10.67
CA SER A 351 8.25 -29.72 10.75
C SER A 351 8.48 -28.95 9.43
N ILE A 352 9.15 -29.56 8.45
CA ILE A 352 9.33 -29.02 7.09
C ILE A 352 8.07 -29.16 6.22
N MET A 353 7.08 -29.88 6.70
CA MET A 353 5.74 -29.99 6.13
C MET A 353 4.69 -29.66 7.19
N SER A 354 3.56 -29.13 6.74
CA SER A 354 2.34 -29.03 7.56
C SER A 354 1.13 -29.47 6.76
N VAL A 355 0.09 -29.84 7.48
CA VAL A 355 -1.22 -30.15 6.89
C VAL A 355 -2.30 -29.42 7.66
N GLU A 356 -3.19 -28.77 6.93
CA GLU A 356 -4.28 -27.97 7.47
C GLU A 356 -5.59 -28.38 6.81
N TRP A 357 -6.69 -28.27 7.54
CA TRP A 357 -8.04 -28.53 7.05
C TRP A 357 -9.07 -27.69 7.80
N GLY A 358 -10.28 -27.63 7.26
CA GLY A 358 -11.36 -26.83 7.79
C GLY A 358 -11.23 -25.37 7.39
N LEU A 359 -10.44 -24.57 8.07
CA LEU A 359 -10.08 -23.21 7.68
C LEU A 359 -8.60 -23.12 7.36
N ILE A 360 -8.27 -22.52 6.23
CA ILE A 360 -6.89 -22.32 5.78
C ILE A 360 -6.63 -20.85 5.48
N ILE A 361 -5.53 -20.32 6.02
CA ILE A 361 -5.03 -18.99 5.67
C ILE A 361 -4.18 -19.08 4.41
N ASN A 362 -4.63 -18.44 3.35
CA ASN A 362 -3.97 -18.41 2.05
C ASN A 362 -3.41 -17.03 1.74
N PRO A 363 -2.35 -16.90 0.95
CA PRO A 363 -1.17 -16.08 1.20
C PRO A 363 -1.44 -14.88 2.10
N TYR A 364 -0.85 -14.90 3.27
CA TYR A 364 -0.89 -13.76 4.20
C TYR A 364 0.20 -12.76 3.85
N THR A 365 -0.21 -11.57 3.43
CA THR A 365 0.73 -10.45 3.24
C THR A 365 0.69 -9.56 4.48
N ALA A 366 1.69 -9.67 5.34
CA ALA A 366 1.84 -8.77 6.49
C ALA A 366 2.05 -7.33 6.02
N SER A 367 1.42 -6.35 6.70
CA SER A 367 1.74 -4.94 6.48
C SER A 367 3.13 -4.67 7.02
N ASP A 368 3.91 -3.93 6.25
CA ASP A 368 5.21 -3.49 6.68
C ASP A 368 5.15 -2.18 7.46
N THR A 369 6.22 -1.92 8.20
CA THR A 369 6.46 -0.60 8.75
C THR A 369 6.70 0.40 7.61
N VAL A 370 6.49 1.69 7.87
CA VAL A 370 6.82 2.75 6.88
C VAL A 370 8.27 2.63 6.40
N ALA A 371 9.18 2.28 7.30
CA ALA A 371 10.59 2.10 6.98
C ALA A 371 10.82 0.96 5.98
N ASN A 372 10.20 -0.20 6.20
CA ASN A 372 10.31 -1.34 5.29
C ASN A 372 9.65 -1.06 3.93
N ASP A 373 8.50 -0.36 3.93
CA ASP A 373 7.85 0.08 2.69
C ASP A 373 8.76 1.01 1.88
N LEU A 374 9.39 1.98 2.55
CA LEU A 374 10.35 2.89 1.91
C LEU A 374 11.62 2.17 1.43
N ASP A 375 12.14 1.21 2.21
CA ASP A 375 13.28 0.38 1.79
C ASP A 375 12.94 -0.45 0.54
N ALA A 376 11.75 -1.06 0.50
CA ALA A 376 11.30 -1.83 -0.65
C ALA A 376 11.15 -0.96 -1.92
N ILE A 377 10.66 0.26 -1.77
CA ILE A 377 10.52 1.23 -2.88
C ILE A 377 11.90 1.74 -3.32
N ASP A 378 12.76 2.13 -2.38
CA ASP A 378 14.11 2.66 -2.66
C ASP A 378 15.01 1.63 -3.34
N ASN A 379 14.84 0.35 -3.01
CA ASN A 379 15.54 -0.75 -3.68
C ASN A 379 15.08 -0.97 -5.15
N LEU A 380 13.84 -0.63 -5.47
CA LEU A 380 13.29 -0.74 -6.83
C LEU A 380 13.62 0.48 -7.68
N ASN A 381 13.48 1.66 -7.11
CA ASN A 381 13.80 2.93 -7.76
C ASN A 381 14.32 3.92 -6.72
N PRO A 382 15.64 4.14 -6.64
CA PRO A 382 16.25 5.13 -5.74
C PRO A 382 16.22 6.57 -6.30
N ASP A 383 15.80 6.78 -7.56
CA ASP A 383 15.95 8.04 -8.30
C ASP A 383 14.85 9.07 -7.96
N TRP A 384 14.57 9.24 -6.67
CA TRP A 384 13.73 10.29 -6.11
C TRP A 384 14.43 10.94 -4.91
N TYR A 385 14.11 12.21 -4.63
CA TYR A 385 14.80 12.97 -3.60
C TYR A 385 13.89 13.42 -2.46
N ALA A 386 12.68 13.87 -2.78
CA ALA A 386 11.73 14.37 -1.80
C ALA A 386 10.64 13.34 -1.48
N LEU A 387 10.24 13.26 -0.23
CA LEU A 387 9.16 12.40 0.26
C LEU A 387 7.99 13.24 0.77
N ALA A 388 6.78 12.84 0.42
CA ALA A 388 5.53 13.25 1.07
C ALA A 388 4.69 12.02 1.38
N LEU A 389 3.81 12.11 2.38
CA LEU A 389 2.92 11.03 2.80
C LEU A 389 1.46 11.45 2.63
N THR A 390 0.61 10.54 2.16
CA THR A 390 -0.83 10.76 2.18
C THR A 390 -1.44 10.46 3.55
N GLU A 391 -0.86 9.53 4.32
CA GLU A 391 -1.24 9.22 5.69
C GLU A 391 -0.25 9.86 6.68
N ARG A 392 -0.73 10.79 7.52
CA ARG A 392 0.11 11.64 8.38
C ARG A 392 -0.21 11.50 9.86
N THR A 393 -0.37 10.25 10.35
CA THR A 393 -0.38 10.03 11.81
C THR A 393 0.99 10.39 12.41
N SER A 394 1.02 10.81 13.67
CA SER A 394 2.29 11.16 14.33
C SER A 394 3.31 10.03 14.27
N ALA A 395 2.89 8.78 14.43
CA ALA A 395 3.77 7.60 14.35
C ALA A 395 4.32 7.40 12.94
N THR A 396 3.47 7.50 11.91
CA THR A 396 3.85 7.34 10.50
C THR A 396 4.86 8.42 10.08
N VAL A 397 4.59 9.68 10.47
CA VAL A 397 5.49 10.82 10.18
C VAL A 397 6.83 10.64 10.88
N GLN A 398 6.86 10.26 12.16
CA GLN A 398 8.12 10.04 12.91
C GLN A 398 8.94 8.90 12.29
N ALA A 399 8.31 7.80 11.88
CA ALA A 399 8.99 6.67 11.25
C ALA A 399 9.58 7.06 9.88
N ALA A 400 8.84 7.79 9.04
CA ALA A 400 9.33 8.30 7.76
C ALA A 400 10.47 9.30 7.94
N ALA A 401 10.34 10.23 8.89
CA ALA A 401 11.38 11.20 9.23
C ALA A 401 12.68 10.50 9.67
N ALA A 402 12.60 9.53 10.59
CA ALA A 402 13.75 8.76 11.05
C ALA A 402 14.43 8.01 9.88
N TRP A 403 13.65 7.47 8.95
CA TRP A 403 14.17 6.79 7.76
C TRP A 403 14.93 7.75 6.83
N VAL A 404 14.39 8.94 6.59
CA VAL A 404 14.99 9.97 5.71
C VAL A 404 16.26 10.54 6.32
N GLU A 405 16.32 10.75 7.65
CA GLU A 405 17.52 11.29 8.33
C GLU A 405 18.79 10.45 8.09
N ALA A 406 18.66 9.16 7.82
CA ALA A 406 19.77 8.26 7.53
C ALA A 406 20.19 8.26 6.04
N ARG A 407 19.56 9.07 5.18
CA ARG A 407 19.71 9.01 3.71
C ARG A 407 19.88 10.40 3.10
N VAL A 408 20.32 10.43 1.84
CA VAL A 408 20.44 11.68 1.05
C VAL A 408 19.08 11.97 0.38
N LYS A 409 18.08 12.26 1.21
CA LYS A 409 16.71 12.59 0.79
C LYS A 409 16.14 13.62 1.75
N ILE A 410 15.03 14.28 1.39
CA ILE A 410 14.30 15.20 2.29
C ILE A 410 12.86 14.75 2.43
N PHE A 411 12.24 15.05 3.55
CA PHE A 411 10.85 14.75 3.84
C PHE A 411 10.08 16.02 4.19
N GLY A 412 8.95 16.23 3.53
CA GLY A 412 8.00 17.30 3.85
C GLY A 412 6.72 16.73 4.45
N THR A 413 6.27 17.28 5.55
CA THR A 413 4.98 16.93 6.14
C THR A 413 4.18 18.18 6.47
N CYS A 414 2.87 18.05 6.48
CA CYS A 414 1.95 19.11 6.86
C CYS A 414 1.08 18.70 8.05
N SER A 415 0.68 19.66 8.88
CA SER A 415 -0.15 19.39 10.04
C SER A 415 -1.10 20.56 10.33
N ALA A 416 -2.35 20.23 10.66
CA ALA A 416 -3.36 21.16 11.16
C ALA A 416 -3.46 21.17 12.70
N ASP A 417 -2.52 20.54 13.43
CA ASP A 417 -2.58 20.45 14.88
C ASP A 417 -2.58 21.85 15.52
N PRO A 418 -3.66 22.23 16.23
CA PRO A 418 -3.79 23.55 16.84
C PRO A 418 -2.71 23.83 17.91
N ASN A 419 -2.06 22.82 18.47
CA ASN A 419 -0.96 23.03 19.41
C ASN A 419 0.23 23.72 18.76
N ILE A 420 0.43 23.52 17.45
CA ILE A 420 1.52 24.18 16.71
C ILE A 420 1.40 25.71 16.78
N ILE A 421 0.20 26.24 16.66
CA ILE A 421 -0.05 27.69 16.65
C ILE A 421 -0.39 28.26 18.02
N ASN A 422 -1.04 27.51 18.91
CA ASN A 422 -1.60 28.03 20.15
C ASN A 422 -0.67 27.85 21.38
N GLN A 423 0.28 26.93 21.32
CA GLN A 423 1.21 26.69 22.40
C GLN A 423 2.61 27.26 22.11
N ALA A 424 3.28 27.79 23.12
CA ALA A 424 4.65 28.24 22.98
C ALA A 424 5.63 27.07 22.89
N VAL A 425 6.82 27.32 22.32
CA VAL A 425 7.93 26.38 22.35
C VAL A 425 8.30 26.01 23.80
N GLY A 426 8.55 24.72 24.05
CA GLY A 426 8.83 24.18 25.38
C GLY A 426 7.60 23.86 26.24
N VAL A 427 6.42 24.35 25.88
CA VAL A 427 5.12 23.93 26.45
C VAL A 427 4.48 22.84 25.57
N ASP A 428 4.53 23.03 24.27
CA ASP A 428 4.10 22.03 23.31
C ASP A 428 5.14 20.89 23.21
N THR A 429 4.74 19.70 23.60
CA THR A 429 5.56 18.47 23.52
C THR A 429 4.92 17.38 22.69
N THR A 430 3.73 17.63 22.16
CA THR A 430 2.87 16.61 21.53
C THR A 430 2.68 16.82 20.04
N SER A 431 2.75 18.06 19.55
CA SER A 431 2.62 18.30 18.12
C SER A 431 3.81 17.75 17.35
N ILE A 432 3.57 17.36 16.11
CA ILE A 432 4.65 16.82 15.25
C ILE A 432 5.78 17.84 15.05
N ALA A 433 5.48 19.14 15.00
CA ALA A 433 6.48 20.18 14.89
C ALA A 433 7.40 20.21 16.12
N ALA A 434 6.84 20.13 17.33
CA ALA A 434 7.60 20.10 18.57
C ALA A 434 8.44 18.81 18.68
N ILE A 435 7.86 17.66 18.33
CA ILE A 435 8.54 16.37 18.38
C ILE A 435 9.76 16.36 17.44
N LEU A 436 9.59 16.72 16.16
CA LEU A 436 10.68 16.69 15.18
C LEU A 436 11.74 17.75 15.46
N ASN A 437 11.36 18.93 15.99
CA ASN A 437 12.31 19.94 16.45
C ASN A 437 13.15 19.43 17.61
N ASN A 438 12.53 18.79 18.61
CA ASN A 438 13.24 18.23 19.77
C ASN A 438 14.17 17.07 19.38
N LEU A 439 13.83 16.28 18.35
CA LEU A 439 14.69 15.24 17.80
C LEU A 439 15.86 15.81 16.98
N GLY A 440 15.82 17.09 16.64
CA GLY A 440 16.89 17.76 15.91
C GLY A 440 17.02 17.30 14.45
N TYR A 441 15.92 16.94 13.80
CA TYR A 441 15.93 16.42 12.43
C TYR A 441 16.28 17.50 11.40
N VAL A 442 17.29 17.20 10.58
CA VAL A 442 17.90 18.13 9.61
C VAL A 442 17.41 17.89 8.18
N ARG A 443 16.67 16.80 7.94
CA ARG A 443 16.19 16.41 6.60
C ARG A 443 14.67 16.40 6.49
N THR A 444 13.96 16.78 7.56
CA THR A 444 12.50 16.83 7.60
C THR A 444 12.03 18.25 7.88
N PHE A 445 11.06 18.76 7.13
CA PHE A 445 10.37 20.01 7.44
C PHE A 445 8.90 19.79 7.75
N VAL A 446 8.35 20.68 8.56
CA VAL A 446 6.92 20.73 8.89
C VAL A 446 6.32 22.02 8.35
N LEU A 447 5.21 21.91 7.64
CA LEU A 447 4.37 23.04 7.22
C LEU A 447 3.09 23.01 8.05
N TYR A 448 2.74 24.09 8.73
CA TYR A 448 1.44 24.24 9.37
C TYR A 448 0.42 24.76 8.35
N HIS A 449 -0.71 24.06 8.21
CA HIS A 449 -1.82 24.50 7.38
C HIS A 449 -3.15 23.92 7.88
N LEU A 450 -4.23 24.72 7.85
CA LEU A 450 -5.55 24.27 8.30
C LEU A 450 -6.08 23.09 7.46
N ASP A 451 -5.90 23.16 6.16
CA ASP A 451 -6.36 22.16 5.19
C ASP A 451 -5.26 21.12 4.89
N ALA A 452 -4.41 20.81 5.89
CA ALA A 452 -3.30 19.88 5.75
C ALA A 452 -3.73 18.51 5.20
N ASN A 453 -4.91 18.02 5.58
CA ASN A 453 -5.38 16.69 5.23
C ASN A 453 -6.14 16.60 3.90
N THR A 454 -6.45 17.75 3.28
CA THR A 454 -7.24 17.84 2.05
C THR A 454 -6.44 18.36 0.87
N ASP A 455 -5.51 19.29 1.07
CA ASP A 455 -4.91 20.07 -0.01
C ASP A 455 -3.44 19.76 -0.28
N PHE A 456 -2.76 19.05 0.60
CA PHE A 456 -1.35 18.67 0.51
C PHE A 456 -0.41 19.84 0.16
N PRO A 457 -0.41 20.93 0.95
CA PRO A 457 0.38 22.13 0.64
C PRO A 457 1.89 21.88 0.61
N GLU A 458 2.42 20.88 1.33
CA GLU A 458 3.82 20.45 1.22
C GLU A 458 4.15 19.90 -0.17
N CYS A 459 3.20 19.19 -0.82
CA CYS A 459 3.38 18.72 -2.20
C CYS A 459 3.39 19.89 -3.20
N ALA A 460 2.54 20.90 -2.98
CA ALA A 460 2.58 22.13 -3.77
C ALA A 460 3.93 22.86 -3.61
N TRP A 461 4.46 22.92 -2.41
CA TRP A 461 5.75 23.53 -2.14
C TRP A 461 6.91 22.76 -2.77
N PHE A 462 6.90 21.44 -2.67
CA PHE A 462 7.81 20.58 -3.43
C PHE A 462 7.69 20.81 -4.94
N GLY A 463 6.47 20.84 -5.47
CA GLY A 463 6.20 21.09 -6.88
C GLY A 463 6.77 22.41 -7.38
N ASN A 464 6.76 23.46 -6.54
CA ASN A 464 7.31 24.76 -6.87
C ASN A 464 8.85 24.81 -6.82
N CYS A 465 9.48 24.11 -5.88
CA CYS A 465 10.92 24.25 -5.60
C CYS A 465 11.79 23.16 -6.21
N LEU A 466 11.32 21.91 -6.28
CA LEU A 466 12.14 20.78 -6.77
C LEU A 466 12.61 20.93 -8.24
N PRO A 467 11.84 21.51 -9.16
CA PRO A 467 12.29 21.73 -10.55
C PRO A 467 13.46 22.69 -10.68
N LEU A 468 13.66 23.55 -9.68
CA LEU A 468 14.74 24.52 -9.68
C LEU A 468 16.09 23.85 -9.37
N THR A 469 17.17 24.37 -9.92
CA THR A 469 18.51 23.85 -9.63
C THR A 469 18.82 23.96 -8.13
N PRO A 470 19.20 22.85 -7.47
CA PRO A 470 19.48 22.86 -6.04
C PRO A 470 20.51 23.93 -5.64
N GLY A 471 20.16 24.71 -4.61
CA GLY A 471 20.98 25.81 -4.11
C GLY A 471 20.85 27.14 -4.87
N SER A 472 20.17 27.18 -6.02
CA SER A 472 19.85 28.42 -6.74
C SER A 472 18.58 29.10 -6.27
N GLU A 473 17.79 28.40 -5.46
CA GLU A 473 16.48 28.83 -4.96
C GLU A 473 16.51 29.12 -3.45
N THR A 474 15.53 29.88 -2.99
CA THR A 474 15.14 29.87 -1.58
C THR A 474 13.73 29.29 -1.45
N TRP A 475 13.44 28.60 -0.35
CA TRP A 475 12.12 28.03 -0.07
C TRP A 475 11.16 29.02 0.59
N LYS A 476 11.65 30.18 1.03
CA LYS A 476 10.84 31.31 1.45
C LYS A 476 10.29 32.10 0.27
N PHE A 477 9.19 32.83 0.45
CA PHE A 477 8.56 33.71 -0.54
C PHE A 477 7.97 33.01 -1.76
N LYS A 478 7.57 31.74 -1.63
CA LYS A 478 6.92 31.00 -2.72
C LYS A 478 5.40 31.16 -2.65
N THR A 479 4.78 31.44 -3.80
CA THR A 479 3.33 31.38 -3.96
C THR A 479 2.94 29.97 -4.37
N LEU A 480 1.97 29.36 -3.69
CA LEU A 480 1.50 28.01 -3.94
C LEU A 480 0.16 28.06 -4.67
N ASN A 481 0.15 27.63 -5.93
CA ASN A 481 -1.07 27.60 -6.74
C ASN A 481 -2.04 26.53 -6.18
N GLY A 482 -3.31 26.90 -6.09
CA GLY A 482 -4.36 25.99 -5.61
C GLY A 482 -4.42 25.82 -4.08
N ILE A 483 -3.50 26.42 -3.33
CA ILE A 483 -3.46 26.35 -1.87
C ILE A 483 -3.95 27.68 -1.27
N ALA A 484 -4.89 27.62 -0.33
CA ALA A 484 -5.31 28.78 0.45
C ALA A 484 -4.21 29.16 1.45
N TYR A 485 -4.08 30.42 1.80
CA TYR A 485 -3.14 30.83 2.84
C TYR A 485 -3.76 30.69 4.24
N SER A 486 -2.94 30.43 5.25
CA SER A 486 -3.38 30.39 6.64
C SER A 486 -3.48 31.82 7.20
N ASP A 487 -4.65 32.18 7.72
CA ASP A 487 -4.86 33.47 8.42
C ASP A 487 -4.44 33.34 9.89
N LEU A 488 -3.18 33.64 10.17
CA LEU A 488 -2.57 33.50 11.49
C LEU A 488 -2.37 34.87 12.16
N THR A 489 -2.69 34.95 13.42
CA THR A 489 -2.28 36.09 14.24
C THR A 489 -0.74 36.15 14.39
N THR A 490 -0.20 37.31 14.69
CA THR A 490 1.25 37.48 14.89
C THR A 490 1.82 36.51 15.95
N THR A 491 1.07 36.24 17.02
CA THR A 491 1.49 35.30 18.07
C THR A 491 1.49 33.86 17.55
N GLN A 492 0.48 33.46 16.79
CA GLN A 492 0.39 32.13 16.19
C GLN A 492 1.52 31.88 15.20
N SER A 493 1.76 32.83 14.32
CA SER A 493 2.89 32.78 13.37
C SER A 493 4.25 32.74 14.13
N LEU A 494 4.38 33.45 15.23
CA LEU A 494 5.60 33.39 16.07
C LEU A 494 5.77 32.01 16.73
N ASN A 495 4.69 31.40 17.23
CA ASN A 495 4.73 30.07 17.83
C ASN A 495 5.18 29.02 16.81
N CYS A 496 4.69 29.08 15.55
CA CYS A 496 5.17 28.23 14.46
C CYS A 496 6.67 28.38 14.25
N ARG A 497 7.14 29.62 14.06
CA ARG A 497 8.56 29.89 13.78
C ARG A 497 9.49 29.46 14.92
N ASN A 498 9.07 29.61 16.15
CA ASN A 498 9.86 29.20 17.32
C ASN A 498 10.02 27.68 17.38
N LYS A 499 9.06 26.91 16.86
CA LYS A 499 9.09 25.44 16.71
C LYS A 499 9.65 24.98 15.36
N LYS A 500 10.17 25.90 14.53
CA LYS A 500 10.67 25.63 13.20
C LYS A 500 9.61 25.03 12.24
N ALA A 501 8.34 25.26 12.55
CA ALA A 501 7.26 24.98 11.62
C ALA A 501 7.13 26.14 10.62
N ASN A 502 7.11 25.79 9.34
CA ASN A 502 6.89 26.72 8.25
C ASN A 502 5.40 27.04 8.11
N THR A 503 5.06 28.17 7.47
CA THR A 503 3.69 28.59 7.25
C THR A 503 3.51 29.12 5.83
N TYR A 504 2.26 29.11 5.33
CA TYR A 504 1.87 29.82 4.11
C TYR A 504 0.89 30.92 4.48
N GLU A 505 1.33 32.16 4.43
CA GLU A 505 0.62 33.32 4.98
C GLU A 505 0.43 34.43 3.94
N PHE A 506 -0.62 35.27 4.11
CA PHE A 506 -0.86 36.44 3.27
C PHE A 506 -0.13 37.65 3.85
N ILE A 507 0.89 38.14 3.15
CA ILE A 507 1.72 39.26 3.58
C ILE A 507 1.93 40.24 2.44
N GLY A 508 1.64 41.51 2.69
CA GLY A 508 1.85 42.55 1.68
C GLY A 508 0.99 42.41 0.42
N GLY A 509 -0.15 41.74 0.50
CA GLY A 509 -1.03 41.52 -0.66
C GLY A 509 -0.76 40.23 -1.44
N VAL A 510 0.18 39.39 -0.96
CA VAL A 510 0.57 38.14 -1.64
C VAL A 510 0.63 36.99 -0.65
N GLY A 511 0.13 35.80 -1.05
CA GLY A 511 0.36 34.56 -0.31
C GLY A 511 1.80 34.09 -0.49
N ILE A 512 2.52 33.91 0.60
CA ILE A 512 3.93 33.50 0.57
C ILE A 512 4.23 32.42 1.62
N THR A 513 5.11 31.50 1.27
CA THR A 513 5.73 30.59 2.24
C THR A 513 6.71 31.37 3.12
N ARG A 514 6.72 31.03 4.42
CA ARG A 514 7.60 31.67 5.41
C ARG A 514 8.68 30.71 5.90
N GLU A 515 9.83 31.30 6.24
CA GLU A 515 11.06 30.71 6.78
C GLU A 515 11.76 29.77 5.78
N GLY A 516 11.23 28.63 5.38
CA GLY A 516 11.90 27.66 4.52
C GLY A 516 12.97 26.87 5.30
N THR A 517 12.62 26.39 6.51
CA THR A 517 13.54 25.71 7.42
C THR A 517 13.14 24.24 7.63
N MET A 518 14.15 23.41 7.84
CA MET A 518 14.01 22.05 8.39
C MET A 518 13.61 22.11 9.87
N ALA A 519 13.20 20.99 10.44
CA ALA A 519 12.72 20.91 11.83
C ALA A 519 13.77 21.33 12.86
N GLN A 520 15.06 21.11 12.60
CA GLN A 520 16.15 21.59 13.47
C GLN A 520 16.40 23.10 13.29
N GLY A 521 16.05 23.69 12.14
CA GLY A 521 16.20 25.11 11.85
C GLY A 521 17.20 25.48 10.75
N GLU A 522 17.91 24.52 10.16
CA GLU A 522 18.71 24.75 8.97
C GLU A 522 17.79 25.08 7.78
N PHE A 523 18.27 25.86 6.81
CA PHE A 523 17.48 26.18 5.64
C PHE A 523 17.42 25.01 4.65
N ILE A 524 16.24 24.80 4.04
CA ILE A 524 15.99 23.68 3.10
C ILE A 524 16.90 23.77 1.86
N ASP A 525 17.09 24.98 1.34
CA ASP A 525 17.98 25.26 0.20
C ASP A 525 19.45 24.92 0.49
N ILE A 526 19.92 25.14 1.72
CA ILE A 526 21.29 24.75 2.13
C ILE A 526 21.41 23.22 2.16
N VAL A 527 20.48 22.51 2.79
CA VAL A 527 20.52 21.03 2.86
C VAL A 527 20.51 20.44 1.46
N ARG A 528 19.59 20.90 0.61
CA ARG A 528 19.45 20.45 -0.77
C ARG A 528 20.67 20.79 -1.63
N GLY A 529 21.19 22.00 -1.48
CA GLY A 529 22.38 22.45 -2.22
C GLY A 529 23.64 21.70 -1.85
N VAL A 530 23.84 21.35 -0.56
CA VAL A 530 24.98 20.53 -0.10
C VAL A 530 24.85 19.10 -0.63
N ASP A 531 23.66 18.51 -0.61
CA ASP A 531 23.43 17.18 -1.18
C ASP A 531 23.75 17.14 -2.69
N TRP A 532 23.24 18.13 -3.43
CA TRP A 532 23.52 18.27 -4.86
C TRP A 532 24.99 18.47 -5.16
N LEU A 533 25.68 19.36 -4.43
CA LEU A 533 27.11 19.61 -4.62
C LEU A 533 27.94 18.34 -4.37
N THR A 534 27.57 17.61 -3.30
CA THR A 534 28.22 16.34 -2.96
C THR A 534 28.06 15.32 -4.11
N SER A 535 26.84 15.13 -4.59
CA SER A 535 26.54 14.24 -5.73
C SER A 535 27.27 14.67 -7.00
N THR A 536 27.29 15.97 -7.30
CA THR A 536 27.98 16.53 -8.47
C THR A 536 29.48 16.27 -8.40
N ILE A 537 30.12 16.50 -7.25
CA ILE A 537 31.55 16.20 -7.06
C ILE A 537 31.81 14.71 -7.25
N GLN A 538 31.00 13.85 -6.65
CA GLN A 538 31.12 12.39 -6.79
C GLN A 538 31.01 11.95 -8.24
N SER A 539 29.98 12.43 -8.96
CA SER A 539 29.73 12.12 -10.37
C SER A 539 30.89 12.56 -11.27
N TYR A 540 31.41 13.78 -11.08
CA TYR A 540 32.51 14.31 -11.89
C TYR A 540 33.80 13.58 -11.62
N VAL A 541 34.15 13.30 -10.36
CA VAL A 541 35.34 12.54 -10.00
C VAL A 541 35.24 11.11 -10.52
N TYR A 542 34.08 10.46 -10.32
CA TYR A 542 33.83 9.10 -10.80
C TYR A 542 33.92 9.00 -12.34
N SER A 543 33.41 9.99 -13.06
CA SER A 543 33.50 10.07 -14.52
C SER A 543 34.95 10.03 -15.02
N VAL A 544 35.91 10.67 -14.33
CA VAL A 544 37.35 10.57 -14.68
C VAL A 544 37.88 9.17 -14.47
N LEU A 545 37.48 8.53 -13.35
CA LEU A 545 37.97 7.17 -13.04
C LEU A 545 37.48 6.12 -14.04
N VAL A 546 36.24 6.29 -14.56
CA VAL A 546 35.62 5.34 -15.51
C VAL A 546 36.08 5.60 -16.96
N ASN A 547 36.14 6.86 -17.38
CA ASN A 547 36.43 7.21 -18.78
C ASN A 547 37.93 7.17 -19.16
N LEU A 548 38.82 7.14 -18.18
CA LEU A 548 40.24 6.98 -18.42
C LEU A 548 40.69 5.53 -18.19
N PRO A 549 41.52 4.95 -19.06
CA PRO A 549 42.07 3.60 -18.86
C PRO A 549 42.77 3.43 -17.51
N LYS A 550 43.35 4.53 -16.99
CA LYS A 550 44.03 4.60 -15.70
C LYS A 550 44.22 6.06 -15.30
N VAL A 551 43.92 6.41 -14.08
CA VAL A 551 44.41 7.65 -13.44
C VAL A 551 45.67 7.29 -12.68
N PRO A 552 46.89 7.68 -13.19
CA PRO A 552 48.13 7.27 -12.56
C PRO A 552 48.35 8.01 -11.24
N TYR A 553 49.06 7.38 -10.31
CA TYR A 553 49.41 7.98 -9.02
C TYR A 553 50.61 8.94 -9.18
N THR A 554 50.42 9.99 -9.96
CA THR A 554 51.33 11.07 -10.28
C THR A 554 50.70 12.43 -10.01
N ASP A 555 51.48 13.49 -9.96
CA ASP A 555 50.93 14.83 -9.80
C ASP A 555 49.91 15.17 -10.91
N SER A 556 50.17 14.75 -12.15
CA SER A 556 49.22 14.92 -13.26
C SER A 556 47.91 14.18 -13.05
N GLY A 557 47.94 12.93 -12.56
CA GLY A 557 46.72 12.17 -12.27
C GLY A 557 45.92 12.77 -11.11
N ILE A 558 46.60 13.25 -10.07
CA ILE A 558 45.98 13.95 -8.93
C ILE A 558 45.35 15.27 -9.38
N THR A 559 46.04 16.04 -10.27
CA THR A 559 45.49 17.28 -10.84
C THR A 559 44.24 17.04 -11.68
N SER A 560 44.13 15.88 -12.35
CA SER A 560 42.92 15.53 -13.09
C SER A 560 41.70 15.38 -12.18
N ILE A 561 41.88 14.82 -10.98
CA ILE A 561 40.83 14.75 -9.95
C ILE A 561 40.50 16.15 -9.39
N GLU A 562 41.54 16.94 -9.07
CA GLU A 562 41.38 18.33 -8.62
C GLU A 562 40.55 19.16 -9.61
N ALA A 563 40.83 19.02 -10.89
CA ALA A 563 40.12 19.76 -11.94
C ALA A 563 38.60 19.47 -11.95
N GLN A 564 38.18 18.22 -11.65
CA GLN A 564 36.78 17.88 -11.58
C GLN A 564 36.12 18.47 -10.34
N ILE A 565 36.80 18.48 -9.20
CA ILE A 565 36.30 19.13 -7.98
C ILE A 565 36.13 20.64 -8.22
N ARG A 566 37.12 21.30 -8.82
CA ARG A 566 37.06 22.71 -9.20
C ARG A 566 35.88 22.99 -10.16
N LYS A 567 35.66 22.09 -11.12
CA LYS A 567 34.54 22.20 -12.05
C LYS A 567 33.18 22.15 -11.33
N ALA A 568 33.02 21.21 -10.38
CA ALA A 568 31.80 21.11 -9.58
C ALA A 568 31.58 22.35 -8.69
N LEU A 569 32.63 22.85 -8.06
CA LEU A 569 32.57 24.06 -7.24
C LEU A 569 32.25 25.32 -8.07
N GLN A 570 32.83 25.42 -9.29
CA GLN A 570 32.51 26.50 -10.21
C GLN A 570 31.05 26.47 -10.66
N LEU A 571 30.49 25.27 -10.92
CA LEU A 571 29.06 25.13 -11.19
C LEU A 571 28.21 25.59 -10.00
N GLY A 572 28.66 25.36 -8.76
CA GLY A 572 28.04 25.90 -7.56
C GLY A 572 28.08 27.44 -7.50
N VAL A 573 29.16 28.07 -7.98
CA VAL A 573 29.25 29.53 -8.12
C VAL A 573 28.29 30.04 -9.21
N ASP A 574 28.27 29.39 -10.35
CA ASP A 574 27.44 29.74 -11.51
C ASP A 574 25.94 29.66 -11.17
N ASN A 575 25.56 28.75 -10.28
CA ASN A 575 24.19 28.58 -9.75
C ASN A 575 23.88 29.46 -8.51
N ASN A 576 24.79 30.35 -8.10
CA ASN A 576 24.65 31.21 -6.93
C ASN A 576 24.52 30.46 -5.58
N PHE A 577 24.90 29.20 -5.51
CA PHE A 577 24.97 28.44 -4.27
C PHE A 577 26.26 28.74 -3.47
N ILE A 578 27.36 28.89 -4.19
CA ILE A 578 28.67 29.27 -3.62
C ILE A 578 28.93 30.75 -3.93
N ALA A 579 29.36 31.52 -2.95
CA ALA A 579 29.74 32.90 -3.14
C ALA A 579 31.02 32.99 -4.00
N PRO A 580 31.08 33.93 -4.97
CA PRO A 580 32.28 34.12 -5.77
C PRO A 580 33.44 34.71 -4.97
N GLU A 581 33.14 35.37 -3.86
CA GLU A 581 34.14 35.99 -2.97
C GLU A 581 33.85 35.63 -1.49
N PRO A 582 34.85 35.15 -0.74
CA PRO A 582 36.19 34.79 -1.20
C PRO A 582 36.14 33.57 -2.12
N PRO A 583 37.04 33.49 -3.10
CA PRO A 583 37.04 32.38 -4.04
C PRO A 583 37.29 31.05 -3.32
N PHE A 584 36.62 29.99 -3.78
CA PHE A 584 36.83 28.66 -3.23
C PHE A 584 38.26 28.18 -3.43
N THR A 585 38.76 27.34 -2.55
CA THR A 585 40.08 26.73 -2.63
C THR A 585 39.97 25.21 -2.69
N VAL A 586 40.87 24.59 -3.46
CA VAL A 586 41.04 23.13 -3.50
C VAL A 586 42.50 22.83 -3.22
N THR A 587 42.74 21.93 -2.29
CA THR A 587 44.06 21.50 -1.89
C THR A 587 44.20 20.01 -2.10
N VAL A 588 45.21 19.61 -2.86
CA VAL A 588 45.54 18.19 -3.12
C VAL A 588 46.96 17.89 -2.68
N PRO A 589 47.27 16.65 -2.25
CA PRO A 589 48.64 16.25 -1.92
C PRO A 589 49.47 16.10 -3.17
N ARG A 590 50.78 16.37 -3.10
CA ARG A 590 51.72 15.96 -4.14
C ARG A 590 51.93 14.45 -4.12
N ALA A 591 52.10 13.83 -5.26
CA ALA A 591 52.31 12.37 -5.37
C ALA A 591 53.49 11.91 -4.51
N ALA A 592 54.55 12.72 -4.40
CA ALA A 592 55.72 12.41 -3.59
C ALA A 592 55.42 12.37 -2.07
N SER A 593 54.47 13.17 -1.58
CA SER A 593 54.10 13.27 -0.15
C SER A 593 53.07 12.23 0.31
N VAL A 594 52.48 11.48 -0.62
CA VAL A 594 51.49 10.45 -0.27
C VAL A 594 52.21 9.21 0.29
N PRO A 595 51.74 8.67 1.44
CA PRO A 595 52.31 7.47 2.03
C PRO A 595 52.32 6.27 1.07
N SER A 596 53.37 5.45 1.13
CA SER A 596 53.51 4.27 0.27
C SER A 596 52.36 3.27 0.47
N ILE A 597 51.80 3.18 1.68
CA ILE A 597 50.68 2.32 1.98
C ILE A 597 49.40 2.76 1.24
N ASP A 598 49.14 4.07 1.16
CA ASP A 598 48.01 4.60 0.43
C ASP A 598 48.13 4.38 -1.08
N LYS A 599 49.37 4.53 -1.61
CA LYS A 599 49.68 4.19 -3.02
C LYS A 599 49.49 2.70 -3.31
N ALA A 600 49.93 1.83 -2.39
CA ALA A 600 49.77 0.38 -2.50
C ALA A 600 48.28 -0.01 -2.48
N ASN A 601 47.47 0.63 -1.63
CA ASN A 601 46.03 0.43 -1.54
C ASN A 601 45.22 1.20 -2.60
N ARG A 602 45.90 1.99 -3.46
CA ARG A 602 45.28 2.81 -4.52
C ARG A 602 44.24 3.84 -3.99
N ILE A 603 44.45 4.41 -2.80
CA ILE A 603 43.59 5.36 -2.16
C ILE A 603 44.23 6.73 -2.15
N LEU A 604 43.61 7.76 -2.72
CA LEU A 604 44.03 9.16 -2.61
C LEU A 604 43.32 9.82 -1.42
N ARG A 605 44.09 10.19 -0.39
CA ARG A 605 43.59 10.87 0.82
C ARG A 605 44.01 12.34 0.82
N ASN A 606 43.42 13.11 1.75
CA ASN A 606 43.76 14.53 2.00
C ASN A 606 43.49 15.45 0.79
N VAL A 607 42.50 15.11 -0.02
CA VAL A 607 41.88 16.06 -0.94
C VAL A 607 40.89 16.89 -0.14
N LYS A 608 41.05 18.20 -0.13
CA LYS A 608 40.21 19.13 0.66
C LYS A 608 39.77 20.31 -0.20
N PHE A 609 38.59 20.82 0.06
CA PHE A 609 38.15 22.10 -0.48
C PHE A 609 37.55 22.97 0.63
N GLN A 610 37.48 24.26 0.39
CA GLN A 610 36.80 25.26 1.20
C GLN A 610 36.07 26.21 0.27
N ALA A 611 34.77 26.43 0.55
CA ALA A 611 33.91 27.32 -0.18
C ALA A 611 32.95 28.02 0.79
N THR A 612 32.55 29.23 0.47
CA THR A 612 31.58 30.01 1.26
C THR A 612 30.24 29.96 0.54
N LEU A 613 29.15 29.65 1.24
CA LEU A 613 27.82 29.66 0.65
C LEU A 613 27.33 31.08 0.43
N ALA A 614 26.59 31.31 -0.66
CA ALA A 614 26.07 32.63 -0.99
C ALA A 614 24.90 33.05 -0.08
N GLY A 615 24.04 32.06 0.32
CA GLY A 615 22.87 32.31 1.16
C GLY A 615 21.82 33.21 0.48
N ALA A 616 20.59 33.18 0.99
CA ALA A 616 19.51 34.04 0.52
C ALA A 616 19.22 35.18 1.51
N ILE A 617 18.90 36.37 1.01
CA ILE A 617 18.48 37.50 1.86
C ILE A 617 16.99 37.33 2.20
N HIS A 618 16.67 37.15 3.46
CA HIS A 618 15.31 36.96 3.97
C HIS A 618 14.72 38.16 4.67
N ALA A 619 15.54 39.17 5.04
CA ALA A 619 15.11 40.42 5.65
C ALA A 619 16.09 41.56 5.29
N VAL A 620 15.56 42.78 5.20
CA VAL A 620 16.35 43.99 4.92
C VAL A 620 15.95 45.07 5.92
N GLU A 621 16.91 45.63 6.60
CA GLU A 621 16.72 46.81 7.45
C GLU A 621 17.28 48.04 6.74
N ILE A 622 16.47 49.08 6.60
CA ILE A 622 16.85 50.31 5.90
C ILE A 622 16.71 51.48 6.87
N PHE A 623 17.80 52.19 7.10
CA PHE A 623 17.83 53.42 7.88
C PHE A 623 18.01 54.60 6.94
N GLY A 624 17.05 55.54 6.92
CA GLY A 624 17.10 56.73 6.11
C GLY A 624 16.82 57.97 6.94
N THR A 625 17.57 59.09 6.71
CA THR A 625 17.30 60.40 7.29
C THR A 625 16.89 61.36 6.18
N VAL A 626 15.73 62.01 6.31
CA VAL A 626 15.28 63.06 5.41
C VAL A 626 15.48 64.40 6.15
N THR A 627 16.22 65.34 5.54
CA THR A 627 16.38 66.72 6.01
C THR A 627 15.64 67.65 5.06
N VAL A 628 14.97 68.67 5.64
CA VAL A 628 14.28 69.77 4.87
C VAL A 628 15.27 70.89 4.65
#